data_f663f65e2496ced5f0fc7af9f2363c31
#
_entry.id   f663f65e2496ced5f0fc7af9f2363c31
#
_cell.length_a   1.000
_cell.length_b   1.000
_cell.length_c   1.000
_cell.angle_alpha   90.00
_cell.angle_beta   90.00
_cell.angle_gamma   90.00
#
_symmetry.space_group_name_H-M   'P 1'
#
loop_
_entity.id
_entity.type
_entity.pdbx_description
1 polymer ?
#
loop_
_entity_poly.entity_id
_entity_poly.type
_entity_poly.pdbx_seq_one_letter_code
_entity_poly.pdbx_strand_id
1 'polypeptide(L)'
;MSFTRYHAKYFAYELTRQLPSNDIGKLTASLQDAQVDLNPHQVEAALFAFKSPLSNGAILADEVGLGKTIEAGIILSQQWAERKRTLLIIGPSNLRKQWNQELADKFFLPSTILETKSFNQQIKAGNLNPFDQKDSIVICSFQFAKSKAAYLQHTPWDLVIIDEAHRLRNVYKPNNVIGNAIKHSLQSRKKVLLTATPLQNSILELYGLVSIIDEFVFGDLKSFKSRYNHQLTDEDYQDLKTRLEPVCKRTLRRQVLEYINYTERRAIREEFYPTDQEQLLYDLVSEYLQRPRLYALPSSQRQLMTLILRKLLASSTFAIHGTLVGLVVKLESILERDQAMYDNIGDLEQDYNTY
;
A
#
# COMPACT_ATOMS: atom_id res chain seq x y z
N MET A 1 10.27 -42.43 -29.65
CA MET A 1 11.56 -41.75 -29.95
C MET A 1 12.62 -42.35 -29.07
N SER A 2 13.70 -42.85 -29.63
CA SER A 2 14.82 -43.36 -28.82
C SER A 2 15.79 -42.23 -28.51
N PHE A 3 16.00 -41.96 -27.23
CA PHE A 3 16.98 -40.98 -26.78
C PHE A 3 18.41 -41.53 -27.00
N THR A 4 19.22 -40.81 -27.72
CA THR A 4 20.65 -41.13 -27.84
C THR A 4 21.42 -40.60 -26.63
N ARG A 5 22.67 -41.12 -26.41
CA ARG A 5 23.55 -40.58 -25.33
C ARG A 5 23.86 -39.09 -25.51
N TYR A 6 23.85 -38.60 -26.73
CA TYR A 6 24.01 -37.18 -27.07
C TYR A 6 22.80 -36.36 -26.55
N HIS A 7 21.58 -36.82 -26.86
CA HIS A 7 20.37 -36.18 -26.38
C HIS A 7 20.35 -36.16 -24.84
N ALA A 8 20.69 -37.26 -24.20
CA ALA A 8 20.74 -37.31 -22.71
C ALA A 8 21.75 -36.31 -22.15
N LYS A 9 22.95 -36.18 -22.74
CA LYS A 9 23.96 -35.22 -22.33
C LYS A 9 23.50 -33.77 -22.57
N TYR A 10 22.88 -33.50 -23.71
CA TYR A 10 22.34 -32.17 -24.02
C TYR A 10 21.25 -31.76 -23.04
N PHE A 11 20.26 -32.62 -22.80
CA PHE A 11 19.20 -32.32 -21.84
C PHE A 11 19.74 -32.21 -20.41
N ALA A 12 20.69 -33.04 -20.00
CA ALA A 12 21.33 -32.90 -18.68
C ALA A 12 22.03 -31.55 -18.55
N TYR A 13 22.74 -31.09 -19.59
CA TYR A 13 23.39 -29.79 -19.61
C TYR A 13 22.36 -28.65 -19.52
N GLU A 14 21.29 -28.67 -20.35
CA GLU A 14 20.25 -27.65 -20.31
C GLU A 14 19.52 -27.61 -18.96
N LEU A 15 19.21 -28.75 -18.37
CA LEU A 15 18.55 -28.86 -17.06
C LEU A 15 19.44 -28.38 -15.89
N THR A 16 20.75 -28.48 -16.04
CA THR A 16 21.71 -28.06 -15.00
C THR A 16 22.26 -26.67 -15.24
N ARG A 17 21.99 -26.06 -16.40
CA ARG A 17 22.44 -24.71 -16.76
C ARG A 17 21.83 -23.67 -15.81
N GLN A 18 22.66 -23.01 -15.04
CA GLN A 18 22.25 -21.89 -14.20
C GLN A 18 22.44 -20.58 -14.96
N LEU A 19 21.35 -19.98 -15.39
CA LEU A 19 21.34 -18.63 -15.97
C LEU A 19 21.18 -17.60 -14.84
N PRO A 20 21.79 -16.42 -14.94
CA PRO A 20 21.56 -15.34 -13.98
C PRO A 20 20.10 -14.91 -13.99
N SER A 21 19.61 -14.36 -12.85
CA SER A 21 18.19 -13.98 -12.73
C SER A 21 17.76 -12.85 -13.68
N ASN A 22 18.70 -12.09 -14.20
CA ASN A 22 18.47 -11.03 -15.19
C ASN A 22 18.59 -11.50 -16.65
N ASP A 23 18.62 -12.82 -16.91
CA ASP A 23 18.63 -13.37 -18.25
C ASP A 23 17.22 -13.31 -18.86
N ILE A 24 17.11 -12.71 -20.07
CA ILE A 24 15.82 -12.52 -20.75
C ILE A 24 15.20 -13.87 -21.14
N GLY A 25 16.00 -14.83 -21.57
CA GLY A 25 15.50 -16.16 -21.94
C GLY A 25 14.90 -16.90 -20.75
N LYS A 26 15.50 -16.75 -19.56
CA LYS A 26 14.98 -17.30 -18.33
C LYS A 26 13.67 -16.64 -17.92
N LEU A 27 13.59 -15.33 -18.02
CA LEU A 27 12.36 -14.57 -17.74
C LEU A 27 11.24 -14.97 -18.71
N THR A 28 11.54 -15.08 -20.00
CA THR A 28 10.56 -15.53 -21.02
C THR A 28 10.04 -16.92 -20.70
N ALA A 29 10.89 -17.85 -20.29
CA ALA A 29 10.48 -19.20 -19.91
C ALA A 29 9.57 -19.23 -18.69
N SER A 30 9.81 -18.36 -17.69
CA SER A 30 8.98 -18.26 -16.48
C SER A 30 7.62 -17.62 -16.72
N LEU A 31 7.43 -16.94 -17.84
CA LEU A 31 6.20 -16.25 -18.24
C LEU A 31 5.44 -16.95 -19.37
N GLN A 32 5.90 -18.13 -19.78
CA GLN A 32 5.32 -18.85 -20.94
C GLN A 32 3.82 -19.11 -20.78
N ASP A 33 3.37 -19.34 -19.55
CA ASP A 33 1.97 -19.60 -19.25
C ASP A 33 1.19 -18.33 -18.80
N ALA A 34 1.86 -17.20 -18.65
CA ALA A 34 1.22 -15.97 -18.18
C ALA A 34 0.27 -15.39 -19.25
N GLN A 35 -0.95 -15.07 -18.83
CA GLN A 35 -1.97 -14.43 -19.69
C GLN A 35 -1.87 -12.90 -19.59
N VAL A 36 -0.74 -12.34 -20.04
CA VAL A 36 -0.45 -10.91 -19.98
C VAL A 36 0.21 -10.43 -21.25
N ASP A 37 -0.31 -9.36 -21.82
CA ASP A 37 0.39 -8.60 -22.86
C ASP A 37 1.54 -7.83 -22.20
N LEU A 38 2.77 -8.29 -22.46
CA LEU A 38 3.96 -7.71 -21.86
C LEU A 38 4.43 -6.49 -22.65
N ASN A 39 4.55 -5.37 -21.98
CA ASN A 39 5.13 -4.17 -22.54
C ASN A 39 6.63 -4.08 -22.24
N PRO A 40 7.45 -3.50 -23.15
CA PRO A 40 8.91 -3.41 -22.99
C PRO A 40 9.35 -2.81 -21.65
N HIS A 41 8.72 -1.72 -21.20
CA HIS A 41 9.05 -1.05 -19.94
C HIS A 41 8.83 -1.96 -18.73
N GLN A 42 7.79 -2.83 -18.75
CA GLN A 42 7.49 -3.75 -17.63
C GLN A 42 8.56 -4.84 -17.51
N VAL A 43 9.02 -5.35 -18.66
CA VAL A 43 10.14 -6.31 -18.71
C VAL A 43 11.43 -5.65 -18.21
N GLU A 44 11.73 -4.42 -18.65
CA GLU A 44 12.89 -3.67 -18.18
C GLU A 44 12.83 -3.39 -16.69
N ALA A 45 11.66 -3.05 -16.12
CA ALA A 45 11.47 -2.83 -14.69
C ALA A 45 11.73 -4.13 -13.90
N ALA A 46 11.23 -5.26 -14.39
CA ALA A 46 11.49 -6.57 -13.77
C ALA A 46 12.97 -6.95 -13.83
N LEU A 47 13.62 -6.80 -14.99
CA LEU A 47 15.06 -7.06 -15.15
C LEU A 47 15.89 -6.15 -14.24
N PHE A 48 15.48 -4.88 -14.07
CA PHE A 48 16.14 -3.96 -13.15
C PHE A 48 16.10 -4.47 -11.72
N ALA A 49 14.97 -5.02 -11.27
CA ALA A 49 14.85 -5.58 -9.91
C ALA A 49 15.76 -6.81 -9.68
N PHE A 50 16.18 -7.49 -10.77
CA PHE A 50 17.11 -8.61 -10.73
C PHE A 50 18.57 -8.24 -11.01
N LYS A 51 18.85 -6.98 -11.40
CA LYS A 51 20.15 -6.54 -11.95
C LYS A 51 21.34 -6.85 -11.05
N SER A 52 21.17 -6.85 -9.73
CA SER A 52 22.24 -7.16 -8.81
C SER A 52 21.84 -8.17 -7.74
N PRO A 53 22.54 -9.30 -7.60
CA PRO A 53 22.30 -10.24 -6.50
C PRO A 53 22.68 -9.65 -5.14
N LEU A 54 23.54 -8.62 -5.11
CA LEU A 54 23.95 -7.92 -3.89
C LEU A 54 23.00 -6.80 -3.50
N SER A 55 22.05 -6.42 -4.38
CA SER A 55 21.05 -5.41 -4.09
C SER A 55 20.06 -5.91 -3.03
N ASN A 56 19.82 -5.09 -2.01
CA ASN A 56 18.77 -5.32 -1.02
C ASN A 56 17.35 -5.10 -1.58
N GLY A 57 17.24 -4.65 -2.83
CA GLY A 57 15.97 -4.48 -3.53
C GLY A 57 15.96 -3.34 -4.53
N ALA A 58 14.77 -2.96 -4.97
CA ALA A 58 14.54 -1.90 -5.95
C ALA A 58 13.26 -1.11 -5.65
N ILE A 59 13.21 0.12 -6.15
CA ILE A 59 12.00 0.95 -6.19
C ILE A 59 11.55 1.01 -7.66
N LEU A 60 10.35 0.50 -7.95
CA LEU A 60 9.69 0.63 -9.24
C LEU A 60 8.69 1.79 -9.13
N ALA A 61 9.04 2.90 -9.78
CA ALA A 61 8.37 4.18 -9.62
C ALA A 61 7.61 4.64 -10.87
N ASP A 62 7.15 3.69 -11.68
CA ASP A 62 6.42 3.94 -12.92
C ASP A 62 5.11 4.69 -12.66
N GLU A 63 4.72 5.56 -13.60
CA GLU A 63 3.48 6.34 -13.47
C GLU A 63 2.24 5.45 -13.32
N VAL A 64 1.17 6.03 -12.80
CA VAL A 64 -0.13 5.34 -12.64
C VAL A 64 -0.61 4.83 -13.99
N GLY A 65 -1.04 3.56 -14.05
CA GLY A 65 -1.57 2.95 -15.27
C GLY A 65 -0.54 2.35 -16.21
N LEU A 66 0.74 2.31 -15.82
CA LEU A 66 1.80 1.61 -16.57
C LEU A 66 1.92 0.13 -16.22
N GLY A 67 1.14 -0.35 -15.23
CA GLY A 67 1.05 -1.77 -14.91
C GLY A 67 2.07 -2.25 -13.88
N LYS A 68 2.34 -1.47 -12.83
CA LYS A 68 3.23 -1.90 -11.72
C LYS A 68 2.89 -3.26 -11.12
N THR A 69 1.60 -3.62 -11.08
CA THR A 69 1.16 -4.97 -10.66
C THR A 69 1.67 -6.04 -11.61
N ILE A 70 1.74 -5.74 -12.92
CA ILE A 70 2.30 -6.65 -13.93
C ILE A 70 3.81 -6.78 -13.73
N GLU A 71 4.53 -5.68 -13.53
CA GLU A 71 5.98 -5.70 -13.22
C GLU A 71 6.28 -6.60 -12.03
N ALA A 72 5.52 -6.43 -10.93
CA ALA A 72 5.66 -7.26 -9.74
C ALA A 72 5.24 -8.72 -9.99
N GLY A 73 4.20 -8.96 -10.77
CA GLY A 73 3.78 -10.30 -11.19
C GLY A 73 4.87 -11.03 -11.97
N ILE A 74 5.54 -10.34 -12.90
CA ILE A 74 6.71 -10.86 -13.64
C ILE A 74 7.82 -11.27 -12.67
N ILE A 75 8.14 -10.40 -11.70
CA ILE A 75 9.18 -10.67 -10.70
C ILE A 75 8.80 -11.89 -9.84
N LEU A 76 7.55 -11.96 -9.39
CA LEU A 76 7.05 -13.07 -8.57
C LEU A 76 7.04 -14.39 -9.35
N SER A 77 6.64 -14.38 -10.63
CA SER A 77 6.67 -15.57 -11.52
C SER A 77 8.09 -16.11 -11.66
N GLN A 78 9.07 -15.23 -11.90
CA GLN A 78 10.48 -15.62 -11.98
C GLN A 78 10.98 -16.22 -10.66
N GLN A 79 10.68 -15.58 -9.51
CA GLN A 79 11.06 -16.11 -8.20
C GLN A 79 10.41 -17.48 -7.93
N TRP A 80 9.14 -17.62 -8.30
CA TRP A 80 8.40 -18.88 -8.16
C TRP A 80 8.97 -19.99 -9.04
N ALA A 81 9.32 -19.68 -10.29
CA ALA A 81 10.00 -20.62 -11.21
C ALA A 81 11.38 -21.04 -10.68
N GLU A 82 12.09 -20.14 -9.97
CA GLU A 82 13.35 -20.43 -9.27
C GLU A 82 13.18 -21.22 -7.96
N ARG A 83 11.95 -21.70 -7.68
CA ARG A 83 11.61 -22.43 -6.45
C ARG A 83 11.79 -21.64 -5.15
N LYS A 84 11.81 -20.33 -5.22
CA LYS A 84 11.71 -19.46 -4.06
C LYS A 84 10.25 -19.38 -3.64
N ARG A 85 9.97 -19.78 -2.42
CA ARG A 85 8.60 -20.03 -1.95
C ARG A 85 8.14 -19.09 -0.84
N THR A 86 9.07 -18.44 -0.14
CA THR A 86 8.73 -17.47 0.90
C THR A 86 8.57 -16.08 0.31
N LEU A 87 7.42 -15.84 -0.33
CA LEU A 87 7.10 -14.60 -1.02
C LEU A 87 5.98 -13.85 -0.29
N LEU A 88 6.16 -12.53 -0.11
CA LEU A 88 5.21 -11.67 0.62
C LEU A 88 4.83 -10.45 -0.21
N ILE A 89 3.54 -10.11 -0.17
CA ILE A 89 3.01 -8.84 -0.67
C ILE A 89 2.39 -8.07 0.49
N ILE A 90 2.88 -6.85 0.73
CA ILE A 90 2.31 -5.91 1.69
C ILE A 90 1.70 -4.74 0.92
N GLY A 91 0.42 -4.46 1.15
CA GLY A 91 -0.26 -3.38 0.45
C GLY A 91 -1.46 -2.81 1.22
N PRO A 92 -2.20 -1.88 0.61
CA PRO A 92 -3.47 -1.40 1.16
C PRO A 92 -4.49 -2.53 1.35
N SER A 93 -5.28 -2.44 2.41
CA SER A 93 -6.26 -3.48 2.75
C SER A 93 -7.31 -3.71 1.66
N ASN A 94 -7.69 -2.67 0.92
CA ASN A 94 -8.65 -2.74 -0.19
C ASN A 94 -8.08 -3.39 -1.46
N LEU A 95 -6.76 -3.44 -1.64
CA LEU A 95 -6.14 -4.03 -2.83
C LEU A 95 -5.79 -5.51 -2.67
N ARG A 96 -5.90 -6.09 -1.47
CA ARG A 96 -5.53 -7.50 -1.22
C ARG A 96 -6.28 -8.50 -2.09
N LYS A 97 -7.59 -8.31 -2.26
CA LYS A 97 -8.42 -9.18 -3.12
C LYS A 97 -8.05 -9.04 -4.59
N GLN A 98 -7.77 -7.81 -5.03
CA GLN A 98 -7.30 -7.53 -6.39
C GLN A 98 -5.97 -8.24 -6.65
N TRP A 99 -4.99 -8.13 -5.74
CA TRP A 99 -3.72 -8.85 -5.84
C TRP A 99 -3.90 -10.35 -5.93
N ASN A 100 -4.75 -10.93 -5.08
CA ASN A 100 -5.04 -12.37 -5.10
C ASN A 100 -5.62 -12.80 -6.45
N GLN A 101 -6.57 -12.03 -6.97
CA GLN A 101 -7.20 -12.30 -8.26
C GLN A 101 -6.21 -12.12 -9.43
N GLU A 102 -5.45 -11.03 -9.47
CA GLU A 102 -4.49 -10.77 -10.55
C GLU A 102 -3.39 -11.83 -10.61
N LEU A 103 -2.89 -12.30 -9.45
CA LEU A 103 -1.91 -13.38 -9.40
C LEU A 103 -2.48 -14.70 -9.94
N ALA A 104 -3.72 -15.03 -9.60
CA ALA A 104 -4.38 -16.23 -10.08
C ALA A 104 -4.71 -16.17 -11.57
N ASP A 105 -5.36 -15.08 -12.02
CA ASP A 105 -5.91 -14.97 -13.37
C ASP A 105 -4.83 -14.72 -14.42
N LYS A 106 -3.81 -13.92 -14.08
CA LYS A 106 -2.79 -13.48 -15.04
C LYS A 106 -1.51 -14.30 -15.00
N PHE A 107 -1.13 -14.79 -13.82
CA PHE A 107 0.17 -15.43 -13.60
C PHE A 107 0.06 -16.88 -13.14
N PHE A 108 -1.14 -17.38 -12.86
CA PHE A 108 -1.39 -18.72 -12.32
C PHE A 108 -0.60 -19.01 -11.03
N LEU A 109 -0.34 -17.97 -10.24
CA LEU A 109 0.39 -18.04 -8.99
C LEU A 109 -0.58 -18.22 -7.82
N PRO A 110 -0.42 -19.26 -7.00
CA PRO A 110 -1.22 -19.44 -5.80
C PRO A 110 -0.91 -18.35 -4.77
N SER A 111 -1.93 -17.76 -4.19
CA SER A 111 -1.75 -16.75 -3.15
C SER A 111 -2.79 -16.85 -2.04
N THR A 112 -2.41 -16.43 -0.83
CA THR A 112 -3.25 -16.49 0.37
C THR A 112 -3.27 -15.14 1.07
N ILE A 113 -4.49 -14.64 1.33
CA ILE A 113 -4.67 -13.41 2.11
C ILE A 113 -4.62 -13.75 3.60
N LEU A 114 -3.59 -13.23 4.29
CA LEU A 114 -3.52 -13.29 5.75
C LEU A 114 -4.13 -12.04 6.37
N GLU A 115 -5.09 -12.29 7.25
CA GLU A 115 -5.73 -11.29 8.10
C GLU A 115 -5.94 -11.87 9.50
N THR A 116 -6.38 -11.07 10.47
CA THR A 116 -6.48 -11.48 11.88
C THR A 116 -7.27 -12.77 12.05
N LYS A 117 -8.37 -12.93 11.31
CA LYS A 117 -9.23 -14.12 11.41
C LYS A 117 -8.51 -15.37 10.90
N SER A 118 -7.99 -15.36 9.67
CA SER A 118 -7.29 -16.50 9.07
C SER A 118 -6.01 -16.86 9.81
N PHE A 119 -5.26 -15.86 10.27
CA PHE A 119 -4.07 -16.05 11.09
C PHE A 119 -4.37 -16.77 12.40
N ASN A 120 -5.37 -16.29 13.16
CA ASN A 120 -5.74 -16.90 14.43
C ASN A 120 -6.31 -18.32 14.26
N GLN A 121 -6.99 -18.60 13.14
CA GLN A 121 -7.45 -19.95 12.81
C GLN A 121 -6.29 -20.92 12.59
N GLN A 122 -5.25 -20.47 11.84
CA GLN A 122 -4.06 -21.29 11.61
C GLN A 122 -3.26 -21.54 12.90
N ILE A 123 -3.10 -20.53 13.76
CA ILE A 123 -2.48 -20.71 15.08
C ILE A 123 -3.25 -21.74 15.92
N LYS A 124 -4.58 -21.66 15.96
CA LYS A 124 -5.42 -22.64 16.67
C LYS A 124 -5.32 -24.06 16.08
N ALA A 125 -5.08 -24.16 14.78
CA ALA A 125 -4.85 -25.43 14.09
C ALA A 125 -3.42 -25.99 14.29
N GLY A 126 -2.57 -25.33 15.10
CA GLY A 126 -1.21 -25.78 15.43
C GLY A 126 -0.11 -25.22 14.51
N ASN A 127 -0.42 -24.36 13.56
CA ASN A 127 0.59 -23.69 12.75
C ASN A 127 1.28 -22.59 13.56
N LEU A 128 2.54 -22.80 13.95
CA LEU A 128 3.30 -21.88 14.77
C LEU A 128 3.65 -20.56 14.05
N ASN A 129 3.71 -20.57 12.72
CA ASN A 129 3.99 -19.38 11.92
C ASN A 129 3.16 -19.35 10.61
N PRO A 130 1.97 -18.78 10.62
CA PRO A 130 1.12 -18.68 9.43
C PRO A 130 1.71 -17.90 8.25
N PHE A 131 2.80 -17.17 8.45
CA PHE A 131 3.52 -16.51 7.36
C PHE A 131 4.46 -17.47 6.60
N ASP A 132 4.93 -18.55 7.22
CA ASP A 132 5.84 -19.50 6.58
C ASP A 132 5.05 -20.51 5.71
N GLN A 133 4.51 -20.01 4.59
CA GLN A 133 3.78 -20.79 3.59
C GLN A 133 4.69 -21.05 2.39
N LYS A 134 4.80 -22.33 1.99
CA LYS A 134 5.62 -22.73 0.83
C LYS A 134 4.79 -22.95 -0.44
N ASP A 135 3.48 -23.10 -0.29
CA ASP A 135 2.57 -23.43 -1.37
C ASP A 135 1.80 -22.24 -1.93
N SER A 136 1.97 -21.06 -1.31
CA SER A 136 1.29 -19.84 -1.73
C SER A 136 2.06 -18.57 -1.37
N ILE A 137 1.88 -17.53 -2.18
CA ILE A 137 2.37 -16.17 -1.91
C ILE A 137 1.47 -15.55 -0.84
N VAL A 138 2.07 -15.02 0.22
CA VAL A 138 1.32 -14.39 1.30
C VAL A 138 0.99 -12.94 0.95
N ILE A 139 -0.26 -12.54 1.12
CA ILE A 139 -0.73 -11.16 0.92
C ILE A 139 -1.27 -10.63 2.24
N CYS A 140 -0.80 -9.46 2.69
CA CYS A 140 -1.31 -8.83 3.90
C CYS A 140 -1.37 -7.30 3.81
N SER A 141 -2.06 -6.68 4.76
CA SER A 141 -2.13 -5.21 4.85
C SER A 141 -0.99 -4.63 5.69
N PHE A 142 -0.69 -3.33 5.54
CA PHE A 142 0.28 -2.62 6.35
C PHE A 142 -0.01 -2.73 7.85
N GLN A 143 -1.26 -2.58 8.26
CA GLN A 143 -1.67 -2.65 9.67
C GLN A 143 -1.48 -4.06 10.21
N PHE A 144 -1.82 -5.08 9.43
CA PHE A 144 -1.62 -6.47 9.81
C PHE A 144 -0.13 -6.81 9.90
N ALA A 145 0.68 -6.41 8.92
CA ALA A 145 2.13 -6.55 8.93
C ALA A 145 2.75 -5.95 10.21
N LYS A 146 2.37 -4.70 10.55
CA LYS A 146 2.79 -4.04 11.80
C LYS A 146 2.37 -4.83 13.04
N SER A 147 1.12 -5.31 13.11
CA SER A 147 0.62 -6.04 14.27
C SER A 147 1.30 -7.40 14.48
N LYS A 148 1.89 -7.96 13.43
CA LYS A 148 2.56 -9.26 13.42
C LYS A 148 4.06 -9.13 13.09
N ALA A 149 4.67 -7.99 13.42
CA ALA A 149 6.07 -7.66 13.10
C ALA A 149 7.08 -8.73 13.54
N ALA A 150 6.89 -9.35 14.72
CA ALA A 150 7.75 -10.43 15.20
C ALA A 150 7.72 -11.66 14.27
N TYR A 151 6.56 -12.08 13.80
CA TYR A 151 6.43 -13.20 12.85
C TYR A 151 7.07 -12.84 11.50
N LEU A 152 6.87 -11.61 11.03
CA LEU A 152 7.51 -11.11 9.81
C LEU A 152 9.04 -11.21 9.89
N GLN A 153 9.62 -10.80 10.99
CA GLN A 153 11.06 -10.79 11.23
C GLN A 153 11.66 -12.20 11.24
N HIS A 154 10.95 -13.16 11.84
CA HIS A 154 11.41 -14.56 11.95
C HIS A 154 11.24 -15.36 10.66
N THR A 155 10.41 -14.91 9.73
CA THR A 155 10.20 -15.59 8.45
C THR A 155 11.36 -15.29 7.47
N PRO A 156 12.00 -16.31 6.87
CA PRO A 156 13.12 -16.11 5.95
C PRO A 156 12.63 -15.77 4.55
N TRP A 157 12.10 -14.55 4.36
CA TRP A 157 11.56 -14.11 3.09
C TRP A 157 12.59 -14.13 1.96
N ASP A 158 12.25 -14.77 0.84
CA ASP A 158 13.03 -14.72 -0.40
C ASP A 158 12.84 -13.37 -1.10
N LEU A 159 11.60 -12.85 -1.09
CA LEU A 159 11.27 -11.54 -1.63
C LEU A 159 10.03 -10.95 -0.94
N VAL A 160 10.05 -9.64 -0.74
CA VAL A 160 8.91 -8.87 -0.24
C VAL A 160 8.56 -7.77 -1.25
N ILE A 161 7.33 -7.80 -1.76
CA ILE A 161 6.76 -6.71 -2.55
C ILE A 161 5.99 -5.78 -1.61
N ILE A 162 6.24 -4.48 -1.69
CA ILE A 162 5.50 -3.47 -0.93
C ILE A 162 4.79 -2.56 -1.92
N ASP A 163 3.48 -2.74 -2.04
CA ASP A 163 2.65 -1.94 -2.94
C ASP A 163 2.19 -0.65 -2.26
N GLU A 164 2.01 0.41 -3.05
CA GLU A 164 1.73 1.77 -2.58
C GLU A 164 2.73 2.21 -1.49
N ALA A 165 4.02 1.95 -1.74
CA ALA A 165 5.10 2.17 -0.81
C ALA A 165 5.25 3.63 -0.36
N HIS A 166 4.66 4.59 -1.09
CA HIS A 166 4.60 5.99 -0.67
C HIS A 166 3.98 6.17 0.73
N ARG A 167 3.17 5.22 1.21
CA ARG A 167 2.64 5.23 2.59
C ARG A 167 3.72 5.10 3.65
N LEU A 168 4.88 4.55 3.31
CA LEU A 168 6.03 4.37 4.20
C LEU A 168 7.08 5.49 4.07
N ARG A 169 6.92 6.45 3.16
CA ARG A 169 7.91 7.50 2.85
C ARG A 169 8.38 8.31 4.08
N ASN A 170 7.56 8.41 5.12
CA ASN A 170 7.89 9.11 6.35
C ASN A 170 8.58 8.23 7.41
N VAL A 171 9.15 7.08 7.03
CA VAL A 171 9.80 6.13 7.96
C VAL A 171 11.00 6.74 8.70
N TYR A 172 11.57 7.83 8.22
CA TYR A 172 12.61 8.58 8.91
C TYR A 172 12.11 9.35 10.16
N LYS A 173 10.77 9.44 10.35
CA LYS A 173 10.15 10.06 11.52
C LYS A 173 9.90 8.99 12.58
N PRO A 174 10.33 9.18 13.85
CA PRO A 174 10.12 8.20 14.93
C PRO A 174 8.65 7.86 15.19
N ASN A 175 7.75 8.81 14.96
CA ASN A 175 6.31 8.63 15.17
C ASN A 175 5.60 7.84 14.06
N ASN A 176 6.29 7.46 12.98
CA ASN A 176 5.74 6.57 11.95
C ASN A 176 5.84 5.11 12.41
N VAL A 177 4.98 4.73 13.34
CA VAL A 177 5.00 3.40 13.98
C VAL A 177 4.87 2.26 12.97
N ILE A 178 4.00 2.38 11.95
CA ILE A 178 3.79 1.33 10.95
C ILE A 178 5.03 1.17 10.07
N GLY A 179 5.54 2.28 9.53
CA GLY A 179 6.72 2.27 8.65
C GLY A 179 7.95 1.72 9.35
N ASN A 180 8.21 2.18 10.57
CA ASN A 180 9.37 1.74 11.36
C ASN A 180 9.28 0.26 11.72
N ALA A 181 8.12 -0.24 12.12
CA ALA A 181 7.93 -1.66 12.42
C ALA A 181 8.19 -2.55 11.19
N ILE A 182 7.67 -2.19 10.01
CA ILE A 182 7.87 -2.93 8.76
C ILE A 182 9.34 -2.85 8.32
N LYS A 183 9.94 -1.66 8.31
CA LYS A 183 11.36 -1.47 7.97
C LYS A 183 12.25 -2.35 8.83
N HIS A 184 12.07 -2.34 10.15
CA HIS A 184 12.87 -3.12 11.09
C HIS A 184 12.68 -4.63 10.88
N SER A 185 11.43 -5.09 10.74
CA SER A 185 11.13 -6.51 10.54
C SER A 185 11.70 -7.09 9.24
N LEU A 186 11.91 -6.25 8.22
CA LEU A 186 12.37 -6.65 6.90
C LEU A 186 13.79 -6.17 6.57
N GLN A 187 14.58 -5.72 7.54
CA GLN A 187 15.85 -5.05 7.31
C GLN A 187 16.83 -5.86 6.44
N SER A 188 16.96 -7.15 6.67
CA SER A 188 17.86 -8.06 5.94
C SER A 188 17.20 -8.79 4.76
N ARG A 189 16.00 -8.38 4.34
CA ARG A 189 15.25 -9.08 3.29
C ARG A 189 15.28 -8.30 1.99
N LYS A 190 15.30 -9.01 0.86
CA LYS A 190 15.15 -8.38 -0.46
C LYS A 190 13.75 -7.82 -0.63
N LYS A 191 13.64 -6.55 -1.06
CA LYS A 191 12.38 -5.84 -1.17
C LYS A 191 12.22 -5.17 -2.54
N VAL A 192 11.00 -5.15 -3.06
CA VAL A 192 10.64 -4.32 -4.21
C VAL A 192 9.50 -3.41 -3.79
N LEU A 193 9.74 -2.11 -3.87
CA LEU A 193 8.77 -1.07 -3.54
C LEU A 193 8.08 -0.61 -4.82
N LEU A 194 6.76 -0.68 -4.85
CA LEU A 194 5.94 -0.18 -5.96
C LEU A 194 5.30 1.14 -5.54
N THR A 195 5.52 2.20 -6.31
CA THR A 195 4.89 3.50 -6.05
C THR A 195 4.85 4.35 -7.32
N ALA A 196 3.78 5.08 -7.54
CA ALA A 196 3.73 6.08 -8.62
C ALA A 196 4.28 7.45 -8.19
N THR A 197 4.38 7.68 -6.89
CA THR A 197 4.74 8.98 -6.30
C THR A 197 5.84 8.83 -5.24
N PRO A 198 7.09 8.54 -5.67
CA PRO A 198 8.21 8.35 -4.74
C PRO A 198 8.55 9.64 -3.97
N LEU A 199 8.25 10.79 -4.56
CA LEU A 199 8.47 12.12 -4.00
C LEU A 199 7.20 12.96 -4.21
N GLN A 200 6.73 13.64 -3.17
CA GLN A 200 5.56 14.52 -3.24
C GLN A 200 5.79 15.88 -2.58
N ASN A 201 6.18 15.91 -1.32
CA ASN A 201 6.25 17.15 -0.54
C ASN A 201 7.67 17.53 -0.11
N SER A 202 8.56 16.58 0.08
CA SER A 202 9.89 16.81 0.61
C SER A 202 10.88 15.75 0.15
N ILE A 203 12.11 16.17 -0.13
CA ILE A 203 13.21 15.27 -0.48
C ILE A 203 13.46 14.20 0.60
N LEU A 204 13.09 14.48 1.86
CA LEU A 204 13.18 13.51 2.95
C LEU A 204 12.23 12.31 2.77
N GLU A 205 11.17 12.44 1.98
CA GLU A 205 10.29 11.31 1.63
C GLU A 205 11.04 10.28 0.76
N LEU A 206 11.86 10.78 -0.16
CA LEU A 206 12.73 9.94 -0.99
C LEU A 206 13.79 9.23 -0.15
N TYR A 207 14.43 9.96 0.79
CA TYR A 207 15.32 9.36 1.78
C TYR A 207 14.61 8.23 2.54
N GLY A 208 13.39 8.47 3.00
CA GLY A 208 12.61 7.49 3.73
C GLY A 208 12.41 6.19 2.92
N LEU A 209 11.97 6.30 1.66
CA LEU A 209 11.76 5.14 0.80
C LEU A 209 13.05 4.38 0.49
N VAL A 210 14.12 5.09 0.12
CA VAL A 210 15.41 4.47 -0.17
C VAL A 210 15.97 3.77 1.06
N SER A 211 15.81 4.35 2.26
CA SER A 211 16.28 3.75 3.52
C SER A 211 15.54 2.45 3.91
N ILE A 212 14.40 2.14 3.29
CA ILE A 212 13.73 0.84 3.45
C ILE A 212 14.49 -0.24 2.65
N ILE A 213 15.01 0.12 1.49
CA ILE A 213 15.80 -0.78 0.65
C ILE A 213 17.19 -0.94 1.24
N ASP A 214 17.91 0.19 1.35
CA ASP A 214 19.29 0.23 1.82
C ASP A 214 19.58 1.58 2.49
N GLU A 215 20.04 1.54 3.73
CA GLU A 215 20.37 2.74 4.51
C GLU A 215 21.66 3.42 4.03
N PHE A 216 22.54 2.68 3.34
CA PHE A 216 23.85 3.20 2.92
C PHE A 216 23.79 4.01 1.63
N VAL A 217 22.76 3.91 0.83
CA VAL A 217 22.63 4.66 -0.45
C VAL A 217 22.74 6.17 -0.23
N PHE A 218 22.06 6.68 0.78
CA PHE A 218 22.09 8.11 1.15
C PHE A 218 22.86 8.40 2.43
N GLY A 219 23.32 7.39 3.13
CA GLY A 219 23.95 7.52 4.45
C GLY A 219 22.95 7.87 5.54
N ASP A 220 23.44 8.46 6.64
CA ASP A 220 22.61 8.83 7.77
C ASP A 220 21.72 10.06 7.49
N LEU A 221 20.61 10.15 8.23
CA LEU A 221 19.61 11.22 8.05
C LEU A 221 20.19 12.64 8.31
N LYS A 222 21.16 12.78 9.21
CA LYS A 222 21.75 14.09 9.56
C LYS A 222 22.59 14.60 8.39
N SER A 223 23.44 13.75 7.85
CA SER A 223 24.27 14.05 6.68
C SER A 223 23.40 14.33 5.44
N PHE A 224 22.35 13.54 5.22
CA PHE A 224 21.41 13.79 4.13
C PHE A 224 20.71 15.13 4.25
N LYS A 225 20.24 15.50 5.45
CA LYS A 225 19.61 16.81 5.70
C LYS A 225 20.58 17.96 5.49
N SER A 226 21.83 17.86 5.97
CA SER A 226 22.81 18.91 5.79
C SER A 226 23.14 19.16 4.31
N ARG A 227 23.09 18.11 3.49
CA ARG A 227 23.44 18.16 2.06
C ARG A 227 22.27 18.59 1.18
N TYR A 228 21.04 18.17 1.46
CA TYR A 228 19.91 18.33 0.53
C TYR A 228 18.69 19.07 1.11
N ASN A 229 18.72 19.54 2.36
CA ASN A 229 17.59 20.25 2.96
C ASN A 229 17.72 21.79 2.80
N HIS A 230 18.21 22.23 1.65
CA HIS A 230 18.30 23.62 1.22
C HIS A 230 17.72 23.74 -0.18
N GLN A 231 17.79 24.91 -0.79
CA GLN A 231 17.44 25.05 -2.21
C GLN A 231 18.47 24.28 -3.04
N LEU A 232 18.01 23.20 -3.69
CA LEU A 232 18.88 22.29 -4.43
C LEU A 232 19.47 22.97 -5.66
N THR A 233 20.77 22.77 -5.87
CA THR A 233 21.49 23.16 -7.08
C THR A 233 21.40 22.05 -8.15
N ASP A 234 21.78 22.36 -9.38
CA ASP A 234 21.85 21.36 -10.47
C ASP A 234 22.83 20.23 -10.13
N GLU A 235 23.92 20.54 -9.43
CA GLU A 235 24.89 19.54 -8.96
C GLU A 235 24.25 18.58 -7.93
N ASP A 236 23.45 19.10 -7.00
CA ASP A 236 22.71 18.29 -6.03
C ASP A 236 21.73 17.34 -6.71
N TYR A 237 21.02 17.82 -7.74
CA TYR A 237 20.12 16.99 -8.54
C TYR A 237 20.86 15.88 -9.28
N GLN A 238 22.02 16.16 -9.83
CA GLN A 238 22.84 15.13 -10.52
C GLN A 238 23.40 14.10 -9.53
N ASP A 239 23.85 14.53 -8.36
CA ASP A 239 24.31 13.60 -7.33
C ASP A 239 23.18 12.70 -6.82
N LEU A 240 22.01 13.27 -6.52
CA LEU A 240 20.81 12.51 -6.15
C LEU A 240 20.43 11.49 -7.22
N LYS A 241 20.43 11.90 -8.49
CA LYS A 241 20.11 11.03 -9.62
C LYS A 241 21.09 9.86 -9.71
N THR A 242 22.39 10.14 -9.61
CA THR A 242 23.46 9.12 -9.68
C THR A 242 23.31 8.10 -8.54
N ARG A 243 22.96 8.54 -7.33
CA ARG A 243 22.73 7.66 -6.17
C ARG A 243 21.44 6.85 -6.28
N LEU A 244 20.41 7.39 -6.95
CA LEU A 244 19.14 6.71 -7.16
C LEU A 244 19.15 5.70 -8.30
N GLU A 245 19.94 5.95 -9.33
CA GLU A 245 19.97 5.12 -10.53
C GLU A 245 20.14 3.61 -10.26
N PRO A 246 20.97 3.15 -9.32
CA PRO A 246 21.10 1.73 -9.02
C PRO A 246 19.92 1.12 -8.24
N VAL A 247 19.07 1.93 -7.62
CA VAL A 247 18.01 1.45 -6.71
C VAL A 247 16.59 1.83 -7.15
N CYS A 248 16.44 2.75 -8.12
CA CYS A 248 15.13 3.24 -8.55
C CYS A 248 15.01 3.24 -10.08
N LYS A 249 13.99 2.56 -10.60
CA LYS A 249 13.56 2.62 -12.01
C LYS A 249 12.24 3.38 -12.08
N ARG A 250 12.14 4.30 -13.04
CA ARG A 250 10.92 5.07 -13.27
C ARG A 250 10.68 5.26 -14.76
N THR A 251 9.49 4.90 -15.21
CA THR A 251 9.00 5.14 -16.56
C THR A 251 7.86 6.17 -16.52
N LEU A 252 7.87 7.10 -17.47
CA LEU A 252 6.82 8.10 -17.63
C LEU A 252 5.92 7.71 -18.80
N ARG A 253 4.64 8.03 -18.72
CA ARG A 253 3.66 7.76 -19.80
C ARG A 253 4.13 8.27 -21.16
N ARG A 254 4.75 9.45 -21.19
CA ARG A 254 5.29 10.04 -22.43
C ARG A 254 6.36 9.20 -23.14
N GLN A 255 7.05 8.32 -22.38
CA GLN A 255 8.11 7.47 -22.91
C GLN A 255 7.58 6.18 -23.55
N VAL A 256 6.30 5.86 -23.36
CA VAL A 256 5.67 4.62 -23.79
C VAL A 256 4.55 4.85 -24.83
N LEU A 257 4.38 6.10 -25.29
CA LEU A 257 3.36 6.48 -26.28
C LEU A 257 3.51 5.77 -27.62
N GLU A 258 4.70 5.26 -27.95
CA GLU A 258 4.96 4.54 -29.19
C GLU A 258 4.23 3.19 -29.27
N TYR A 259 3.93 2.58 -28.11
CA TYR A 259 3.31 1.25 -28.04
C TYR A 259 2.12 1.17 -27.08
N ILE A 260 1.80 2.22 -26.32
CA ILE A 260 0.60 2.30 -25.47
C ILE A 260 -0.21 3.53 -25.85
N ASN A 261 -1.41 3.32 -26.35
CA ASN A 261 -2.36 4.39 -26.61
C ASN A 261 -3.17 4.70 -25.35
N TYR A 262 -3.00 5.89 -24.81
CA TYR A 262 -3.83 6.40 -23.73
C TYR A 262 -4.99 7.22 -24.28
N THR A 263 -6.16 7.02 -23.70
CA THR A 263 -7.28 7.93 -23.96
C THR A 263 -6.97 9.31 -23.35
N GLU A 264 -7.22 10.36 -24.15
CA GLU A 264 -7.06 11.73 -23.67
C GLU A 264 -8.11 12.00 -22.56
N ARG A 265 -7.62 12.37 -21.37
CA ARG A 265 -8.51 12.78 -20.27
C ARG A 265 -8.77 14.27 -20.41
N ARG A 266 -9.99 14.63 -20.76
CA ARG A 266 -10.46 16.02 -20.72
C ARG A 266 -11.20 16.25 -19.42
N ALA A 267 -10.69 17.15 -18.60
CA ALA A 267 -11.42 17.60 -17.43
C ALA A 267 -12.57 18.50 -17.90
N ILE A 268 -13.80 18.02 -17.76
CA ILE A 268 -15.00 18.81 -17.99
C ILE A 268 -15.43 19.34 -16.62
N ARG A 269 -15.49 20.64 -16.47
CA ARG A 269 -16.04 21.29 -15.30
C ARG A 269 -17.52 21.54 -15.57
N GLU A 270 -18.38 20.85 -14.85
CA GLU A 270 -19.81 21.15 -14.81
C GLU A 270 -20.10 21.97 -13.55
N GLU A 271 -20.75 23.10 -13.73
CA GLU A 271 -21.17 23.92 -12.60
C GLU A 271 -22.53 23.39 -12.12
N PHE A 272 -22.59 23.04 -10.86
CA PHE A 272 -23.79 22.61 -10.18
C PHE A 272 -24.31 23.74 -9.29
N TYR A 273 -25.59 24.07 -9.45
CA TYR A 273 -26.28 25.00 -8.58
C TYR A 273 -27.26 24.20 -7.70
N PRO A 274 -27.05 24.17 -6.37
CA PRO A 274 -27.95 23.46 -5.48
C PRO A 274 -29.32 24.08 -5.48
N THR A 275 -30.34 23.29 -5.21
CA THR A 275 -31.70 23.82 -4.94
C THR A 275 -31.71 24.59 -3.61
N ASP A 276 -32.69 25.44 -3.41
CA ASP A 276 -32.83 26.20 -2.15
C ASP A 276 -32.87 25.30 -0.93
N GLN A 277 -33.49 24.12 -1.04
CA GLN A 277 -33.53 23.12 0.04
C GLN A 277 -32.18 22.49 0.32
N GLU A 278 -31.40 22.20 -0.70
CA GLU A 278 -30.03 21.67 -0.54
C GLU A 278 -29.09 22.72 0.05
N GLN A 279 -29.25 23.99 -0.39
CA GLN A 279 -28.46 25.08 0.19
C GLN A 279 -28.82 25.28 1.67
N LEU A 280 -30.12 25.28 2.02
CA LEU A 280 -30.57 25.37 3.41
C LEU A 280 -30.00 24.22 4.27
N LEU A 281 -30.03 22.99 3.76
CA LEU A 281 -29.44 21.84 4.47
C LEU A 281 -27.93 22.04 4.67
N TYR A 282 -27.22 22.51 3.65
CA TYR A 282 -25.79 22.82 3.74
C TYR A 282 -25.47 23.83 4.82
N ASP A 283 -26.24 24.90 4.89
CA ASP A 283 -26.05 26.01 5.84
C ASP A 283 -26.35 25.54 7.27
N LEU A 284 -27.46 24.82 7.49
CA LEU A 284 -27.85 24.29 8.80
C LEU A 284 -26.81 23.27 9.36
N VAL A 285 -26.35 22.35 8.52
CA VAL A 285 -25.32 21.38 8.92
C VAL A 285 -23.99 22.08 9.17
N SER A 286 -23.64 23.06 8.35
CA SER A 286 -22.40 23.85 8.52
C SER A 286 -22.43 24.67 9.80
N GLU A 287 -23.56 25.29 10.15
CA GLU A 287 -23.77 26.00 11.41
C GLU A 287 -23.65 25.05 12.61
N TYR A 288 -24.32 23.89 12.55
CA TYR A 288 -24.19 22.87 13.59
C TYR A 288 -22.74 22.46 13.82
N LEU A 289 -21.98 22.18 12.76
CA LEU A 289 -20.59 21.74 12.84
C LEU A 289 -19.63 22.83 13.38
N GLN A 290 -20.01 24.10 13.33
CA GLN A 290 -19.23 25.23 13.87
C GLN A 290 -19.46 25.45 15.37
N ARG A 291 -20.50 24.88 15.97
CA ARG A 291 -20.83 25.04 17.40
C ARG A 291 -19.65 24.62 18.29
N PRO A 292 -19.39 25.31 19.42
CA PRO A 292 -18.28 25.00 20.33
C PRO A 292 -18.34 23.57 20.89
N ARG A 293 -19.55 23.04 21.12
CA ARG A 293 -19.80 21.67 21.59
C ARG A 293 -20.73 20.94 20.64
N LEU A 294 -20.33 19.72 20.24
CA LEU A 294 -21.10 18.81 19.39
C LEU A 294 -21.44 17.56 20.20
N TYR A 295 -22.62 17.51 20.79
CA TYR A 295 -23.03 16.41 21.66
C TYR A 295 -23.10 15.04 20.96
N ALA A 296 -23.45 15.03 19.67
CA ALA A 296 -23.52 13.79 18.90
C ALA A 296 -22.15 13.27 18.42
N LEU A 297 -21.09 14.07 18.47
CA LEU A 297 -19.77 13.73 17.93
C LEU A 297 -18.72 13.63 19.04
N PRO A 298 -17.80 12.62 18.97
CA PRO A 298 -16.72 12.50 19.94
C PRO A 298 -15.80 13.72 19.88
N SER A 299 -15.46 14.30 21.02
CA SER A 299 -14.59 15.48 21.11
C SER A 299 -13.18 15.24 20.53
N SER A 300 -12.64 14.03 20.70
CA SER A 300 -11.30 13.65 20.23
C SER A 300 -11.18 13.53 18.69
N GLN A 301 -12.30 13.34 17.98
CA GLN A 301 -12.33 13.17 16.53
C GLN A 301 -13.08 14.29 15.80
N ARG A 302 -13.41 15.36 16.48
CA ARG A 302 -14.26 16.44 15.97
C ARG A 302 -13.78 17.00 14.64
N GLN A 303 -12.50 17.35 14.52
CA GLN A 303 -11.95 17.94 13.29
C GLN A 303 -12.06 17.00 12.09
N LEU A 304 -11.73 15.73 12.29
CA LEU A 304 -11.84 14.72 11.25
C LEU A 304 -13.28 14.48 10.82
N MET A 305 -14.20 14.34 11.79
CA MET A 305 -15.63 14.13 11.51
C MET A 305 -16.24 15.33 10.81
N THR A 306 -15.90 16.55 11.21
CA THR A 306 -16.34 17.78 10.54
C THR A 306 -15.88 17.81 9.07
N LEU A 307 -14.64 17.45 8.80
CA LEU A 307 -14.10 17.38 7.44
C LEU A 307 -14.83 16.34 6.59
N ILE A 308 -15.06 15.15 7.15
CA ILE A 308 -15.77 14.05 6.46
C ILE A 308 -17.22 14.46 6.15
N LEU A 309 -17.94 15.02 7.13
CA LEU A 309 -19.33 15.44 6.96
C LEU A 309 -19.45 16.55 5.92
N ARG A 310 -18.56 17.55 5.91
CA ARG A 310 -18.54 18.58 4.87
C ARG A 310 -18.25 18.00 3.48
N LYS A 311 -17.36 17.03 3.39
CA LYS A 311 -17.06 16.36 2.13
C LYS A 311 -18.25 15.55 1.61
N LEU A 312 -18.95 14.84 2.49
CA LEU A 312 -20.17 14.11 2.13
C LEU A 312 -21.29 15.05 1.71
N LEU A 313 -21.48 16.16 2.43
CA LEU A 313 -22.48 17.18 2.15
C LEU A 313 -22.24 17.83 0.78
N ALA A 314 -20.99 18.15 0.47
CA ALA A 314 -20.60 18.68 -0.84
C ALA A 314 -20.67 17.65 -1.98
N SER A 315 -20.74 16.36 -1.66
CA SER A 315 -20.81 15.29 -2.66
C SER A 315 -22.24 14.99 -3.08
N SER A 316 -23.16 14.78 -2.11
CA SER A 316 -24.55 14.44 -2.39
C SER A 316 -25.38 14.44 -1.11
N THR A 317 -26.63 14.90 -1.18
CA THR A 317 -27.60 14.79 -0.08
C THR A 317 -27.87 13.34 0.33
N PHE A 318 -27.87 12.40 -0.63
CA PHE A 318 -27.97 10.97 -0.37
C PHE A 318 -26.78 10.42 0.43
N ALA A 319 -25.57 10.89 0.14
CA ALA A 319 -24.35 10.40 0.81
C ALA A 319 -24.33 10.74 2.30
N ILE A 320 -24.92 11.88 2.69
CA ILE A 320 -24.94 12.35 4.08
C ILE A 320 -26.20 11.91 4.84
N HIS A 321 -27.30 11.56 4.17
CA HIS A 321 -28.60 11.27 4.76
C HIS A 321 -28.51 10.27 5.93
N GLY A 322 -27.97 9.08 5.71
CA GLY A 322 -27.87 8.06 6.74
C GLY A 322 -27.06 8.50 7.96
N THR A 323 -26.03 9.33 7.74
CA THR A 323 -25.21 9.87 8.83
C THR A 323 -25.97 10.92 9.64
N LEU A 324 -26.74 11.79 8.99
CA LEU A 324 -27.58 12.79 9.67
C LEU A 324 -28.67 12.13 10.48
N VAL A 325 -29.36 11.11 9.96
CA VAL A 325 -30.35 10.32 10.70
C VAL A 325 -29.74 9.72 11.96
N GLY A 326 -28.55 9.10 11.85
CA GLY A 326 -27.86 8.55 13.01
C GLY A 326 -27.46 9.61 14.05
N LEU A 327 -27.11 10.82 13.62
CA LEU A 327 -26.81 11.93 14.55
C LEU A 327 -28.08 12.44 15.26
N VAL A 328 -29.21 12.53 14.55
CA VAL A 328 -30.51 12.92 15.12
C VAL A 328 -30.94 11.92 16.19
N VAL A 329 -30.99 10.63 15.88
CA VAL A 329 -31.34 9.57 16.85
C VAL A 329 -30.44 9.62 18.09
N LYS A 330 -29.15 9.89 17.91
CA LYS A 330 -28.24 10.02 19.04
C LYS A 330 -28.53 11.27 19.90
N LEU A 331 -28.85 12.40 19.28
CA LEU A 331 -29.22 13.61 20.02
C LEU A 331 -30.53 13.42 20.77
N GLU A 332 -31.54 12.79 20.17
CA GLU A 332 -32.81 12.45 20.81
C GLU A 332 -32.60 11.56 22.01
N SER A 333 -31.77 10.51 21.91
CA SER A 333 -31.44 9.63 23.03
C SER A 333 -30.72 10.33 24.20
N ILE A 334 -29.96 11.38 23.91
CA ILE A 334 -29.31 12.20 24.96
C ILE A 334 -30.36 13.07 25.65
N LEU A 335 -31.26 13.70 24.88
CA LEU A 335 -32.34 14.53 25.44
C LEU A 335 -33.28 13.71 26.35
N GLU A 336 -33.67 12.49 25.94
CA GLU A 336 -34.50 11.60 26.73
C GLU A 336 -33.81 11.20 28.05
N ARG A 337 -32.51 10.96 28.06
CA ARG A 337 -31.74 10.66 29.27
C ARG A 337 -31.66 11.85 30.21
N ASP A 338 -31.44 13.04 29.68
CA ASP A 338 -31.39 14.26 30.47
C ASP A 338 -32.75 14.57 31.07
N GLN A 339 -33.87 14.42 30.33
CA GLN A 339 -35.22 14.56 30.84
C GLN A 339 -35.54 13.55 31.97
N ALA A 340 -35.24 12.26 31.75
CA ALA A 340 -35.42 11.23 32.75
C ALA A 340 -34.59 11.49 34.02
N MET A 341 -33.44 12.13 33.90
CA MET A 341 -32.60 12.52 35.02
C MET A 341 -33.20 13.72 35.77
N TYR A 342 -33.79 14.70 35.06
CA TYR A 342 -34.50 15.83 35.70
C TYR A 342 -35.80 15.38 36.40
N ASP A 343 -36.58 14.48 35.79
CA ASP A 343 -37.79 13.92 36.38
C ASP A 343 -37.49 13.14 37.68
N ASN A 344 -36.41 12.34 37.68
CA ASN A 344 -35.95 11.64 38.90
C ASN A 344 -35.46 12.59 40.00
N ILE A 345 -34.86 13.74 39.66
CA ILE A 345 -34.45 14.75 40.64
C ILE A 345 -35.69 15.48 41.21
N GLY A 346 -36.67 15.78 40.36
CA GLY A 346 -37.95 16.38 40.75
C GLY A 346 -38.74 15.49 41.72
N ASP A 347 -38.79 14.18 41.49
CA ASP A 347 -39.42 13.21 42.37
C ASP A 347 -38.68 13.10 43.73
N LEU A 348 -37.34 13.17 43.75
CA LEU A 348 -36.53 13.20 44.97
C LEU A 348 -36.74 14.50 45.79
N GLU A 349 -36.91 15.64 45.15
CA GLU A 349 -37.22 16.92 45.85
C GLU A 349 -38.65 16.94 46.43
N GLN A 350 -39.64 16.29 45.78
CA GLN A 350 -40.99 16.13 46.33
C GLN A 350 -41.03 15.20 47.55
N ASP A 351 -40.26 14.11 47.55
CA ASP A 351 -40.13 13.20 48.69
C ASP A 351 -39.43 13.87 49.89
N TYR A 352 -38.49 14.80 49.67
CA TYR A 352 -37.81 15.53 50.75
C TYR A 352 -38.68 16.61 51.40
N ASN A 353 -39.68 17.13 50.70
CA ASN A 353 -40.62 18.16 51.23
C ASN A 353 -41.84 17.55 51.92
N THR A 354 -41.97 16.23 52.03
CA THR A 354 -43.11 15.52 52.65
C THR A 354 -42.75 14.93 54.05
N TYR A 355 -41.57 15.22 54.57
CA TYR A 355 -41.11 14.95 55.92
C TYR A 355 -40.77 16.29 56.61
#